data_bce697b0ecfd4061279342ca767ba1e0
#
_entry.id   bce697b0ecfd4061279342ca767ba1e0
#
_cell.length_a   1.000
_cell.length_b   1.000
_cell.length_c   1.000
_cell.angle_alpha   90.00
_cell.angle_beta   90.00
_cell.angle_gamma   90.00
#
_symmetry.space_group_name_H-M   'P 1'
#
loop_
_entity.id
_entity.type
_entity.pdbx_description
1 polymer ?
#
loop_
_entity_poly.entity_id
_entity_poly.type
_entity_poly.pdbx_seq_one_letter_code
_entity_poly.pdbx_strand_id
1 'polypeptide(L)'
;MLKALPITEYLGGRVHKISDKIYHLIRGEVFEIGGKKILALGGAESHDKEYREEHKTWWRDEAICNSDIRNALSNLSKCDNKVDVVLTHIPPSKFKKQIIQEFTQCGEDTPLYIEPKLANTASEELLKQVEKVVRFKCWFSGHLHTDTHIGKYYSLYDYVVPIKI
;
A
#
# COMPACT_ATOMS: atom_id res chain seq x y z
N MET A 1 14.79 -1.57 -12.96
CA MET A 1 15.64 -2.69 -12.50
C MET A 1 14.81 -3.88 -12.03
N LEU A 2 13.93 -3.79 -11.01
CA LEU A 2 13.12 -4.94 -10.55
C LEU A 2 12.22 -5.53 -11.65
N LYS A 3 11.60 -4.70 -12.49
CA LYS A 3 10.74 -5.14 -13.60
C LYS A 3 11.46 -5.93 -14.72
N ALA A 4 12.79 -5.91 -14.75
CA ALA A 4 13.59 -6.69 -15.69
C ALA A 4 13.94 -8.10 -15.17
N LEU A 5 13.61 -8.40 -13.91
CA LEU A 5 13.87 -9.71 -13.32
C LEU A 5 12.83 -10.74 -13.80
N PRO A 6 13.19 -12.04 -13.82
CA PRO A 6 12.25 -13.09 -14.17
C PRO A 6 11.02 -13.07 -13.25
N ILE A 7 9.85 -13.22 -13.88
CA ILE A 7 8.59 -13.41 -13.17
C ILE A 7 8.40 -14.90 -12.91
N THR A 8 8.04 -15.25 -11.70
CA THR A 8 7.69 -16.61 -11.29
C THR A 8 6.46 -16.57 -10.36
N GLU A 9 5.85 -17.71 -10.16
CA GLU A 9 4.78 -17.86 -9.15
C GLU A 9 5.36 -18.25 -7.80
N TYR A 10 4.88 -17.61 -6.74
CA TYR A 10 5.25 -17.91 -5.37
C TYR A 10 4.09 -17.59 -4.43
N LEU A 11 3.72 -18.52 -3.58
CA LEU A 11 2.62 -18.37 -2.60
C LEU A 11 1.30 -17.89 -3.22
N GLY A 12 0.95 -18.39 -4.41
CA GLY A 12 -0.30 -18.10 -5.10
C GLY A 12 -0.33 -16.81 -5.93
N GLY A 13 0.74 -16.02 -5.93
CA GLY A 13 0.85 -14.78 -6.71
C GLY A 13 2.15 -14.70 -7.52
N ARG A 14 2.20 -13.77 -8.44
CA ARG A 14 3.39 -13.51 -9.27
C ARG A 14 4.38 -12.62 -8.53
N VAL A 15 5.65 -12.95 -8.67
CA VAL A 15 6.76 -12.23 -8.04
C VAL A 15 7.91 -12.05 -9.02
N HIS A 16 8.74 -11.04 -8.81
CA HIS A 16 10.07 -11.00 -9.40
C HIS A 16 11.04 -11.72 -8.46
N LYS A 17 11.71 -12.76 -8.94
CA LYS A 17 12.72 -13.48 -8.16
C LYS A 17 14.02 -12.69 -8.18
N ILE A 18 14.45 -12.19 -7.01
CA ILE A 18 15.72 -11.46 -6.84
C ILE A 18 16.83 -12.45 -6.50
N SER A 19 16.56 -13.41 -5.62
CA SER A 19 17.46 -14.51 -5.26
C SER A 19 16.64 -15.70 -4.78
N ASP A 20 17.29 -16.76 -4.31
CA ASP A 20 16.58 -17.94 -3.79
C ASP A 20 15.76 -17.68 -2.53
N LYS A 21 16.00 -16.57 -1.83
CA LYS A 21 15.32 -16.21 -0.59
C LYS A 21 14.64 -14.84 -0.63
N ILE A 22 14.77 -14.08 -1.72
CA ILE A 22 14.25 -12.71 -1.83
C ILE A 22 13.37 -12.59 -3.05
N TYR A 23 12.15 -12.15 -2.81
CA TYR A 23 11.13 -11.97 -3.84
C TYR A 23 10.53 -10.56 -3.75
N HIS A 24 10.35 -9.92 -4.89
CA HIS A 24 9.58 -8.70 -4.99
C HIS A 24 8.15 -9.04 -5.40
N LEU A 25 7.19 -8.76 -4.51
CA LEU A 25 5.77 -8.99 -4.77
C LEU A 25 5.26 -8.04 -5.84
N ILE A 26 4.67 -8.58 -6.91
CA ILE A 26 4.12 -7.75 -7.99
C ILE A 26 2.84 -7.07 -7.48
N ARG A 27 2.70 -5.79 -7.78
CA ARG A 27 1.56 -4.97 -7.34
C ARG A 27 0.24 -5.53 -7.85
N GLY A 28 -0.74 -5.60 -6.97
CA GLY A 28 -2.07 -6.12 -7.28
C GLY A 28 -2.19 -7.64 -7.22
N GLU A 29 -1.13 -8.37 -6.88
CA GLU A 29 -1.22 -9.80 -6.63
C GLU A 29 -1.79 -10.10 -5.23
N VAL A 30 -2.49 -11.22 -5.14
CA VAL A 30 -2.98 -11.78 -3.87
C VAL A 30 -2.14 -13.01 -3.55
N PHE A 31 -1.54 -13.02 -2.38
CA PHE A 31 -0.68 -14.09 -1.89
C PHE A 31 -1.37 -14.86 -0.77
N GLU A 32 -1.06 -16.14 -0.63
CA GLU A 32 -1.49 -16.96 0.50
C GLU A 32 -0.28 -17.28 1.39
N ILE A 33 -0.20 -16.60 2.53
CA ILE A 33 0.92 -16.70 3.48
C ILE A 33 0.37 -17.11 4.84
N GLY A 34 0.79 -18.28 5.34
CA GLY A 34 0.32 -18.81 6.62
C GLY A 34 -1.20 -19.02 6.67
N GLY A 35 -1.83 -19.41 5.55
CA GLY A 35 -3.28 -19.58 5.41
C GLY A 35 -4.07 -18.26 5.38
N LYS A 36 -3.41 -17.12 5.16
CA LYS A 36 -4.02 -15.80 5.04
C LYS A 36 -3.88 -15.26 3.63
N LYS A 37 -4.94 -14.69 3.09
CA LYS A 37 -4.94 -13.99 1.81
C LYS A 37 -4.47 -12.55 2.01
N ILE A 38 -3.42 -12.17 1.31
CA ILE A 38 -2.76 -10.87 1.43
C ILE A 38 -2.73 -10.19 0.06
N LEU A 39 -3.42 -9.07 -0.09
CA LEU A 39 -3.28 -8.20 -1.26
C LEU A 39 -2.05 -7.32 -1.09
N ALA A 40 -1.10 -7.39 -2.03
CA ALA A 40 0.08 -6.53 -2.07
C ALA A 40 -0.09 -5.45 -3.16
N LEU A 41 -0.19 -4.18 -2.76
CA LEU A 41 -0.38 -3.05 -3.67
C LEU A 41 0.44 -1.84 -3.20
N GLY A 42 1.76 -1.99 -3.17
CA GLY A 42 2.69 -0.91 -2.86
C GLY A 42 2.76 0.13 -3.97
N GLY A 43 3.36 1.25 -3.66
CA GLY A 43 3.62 2.37 -4.56
C GLY A 43 3.00 3.67 -4.06
N ALA A 44 3.68 4.78 -4.39
CA ALA A 44 3.26 6.15 -4.13
C ALA A 44 4.07 7.10 -5.00
N GLU A 45 3.59 8.31 -5.19
CA GLU A 45 4.41 9.40 -5.69
C GLU A 45 5.33 9.91 -4.58
N SER A 46 6.60 10.16 -4.92
CA SER A 46 7.50 10.89 -4.02
C SER A 46 7.01 12.34 -3.88
N HIS A 47 6.71 12.76 -2.65
CA HIS A 47 6.23 14.13 -2.35
C HIS A 47 7.31 15.20 -2.55
N ASP A 48 8.58 14.81 -2.53
CA ASP A 48 9.77 15.64 -2.66
C ASP A 48 10.46 15.51 -4.04
N LYS A 49 9.76 14.96 -5.04
CA LYS A 49 10.30 14.73 -6.40
C LYS A 49 10.88 15.98 -7.06
N GLU A 50 10.41 17.17 -6.69
CA GLU A 50 10.92 18.45 -7.20
C GLU A 50 12.37 18.73 -6.78
N TYR A 51 12.83 18.10 -5.70
CA TYR A 51 14.18 18.19 -5.18
C TYR A 51 15.04 16.98 -5.54
N ARG A 52 14.50 16.06 -6.36
CA ARG A 52 15.14 14.80 -6.72
C ARG A 52 15.39 14.71 -8.22
N GLU A 53 16.36 13.89 -8.62
CA GLU A 53 16.69 13.62 -10.02
C GLU A 53 16.06 12.30 -10.47
N GLU A 54 15.24 12.35 -11.54
CA GLU A 54 14.61 11.16 -12.11
C GLU A 54 15.67 10.15 -12.60
N HIS A 55 15.45 8.88 -12.33
CA HIS A 55 16.34 7.74 -12.57
C HIS A 55 17.62 7.67 -11.71
N LYS A 56 17.81 8.58 -10.73
CA LYS A 56 18.89 8.51 -9.75
C LYS A 56 18.38 8.42 -8.32
N THR A 57 17.49 9.33 -7.93
CA THR A 57 16.98 9.42 -6.55
C THR A 57 15.47 9.25 -6.45
N TRP A 58 14.76 9.22 -7.56
CA TRP A 58 13.36 8.80 -7.66
C TRP A 58 13.03 8.24 -9.05
N TRP A 59 11.94 7.49 -9.15
CA TRP A 59 11.48 6.88 -10.40
C TRP A 59 9.98 7.08 -10.53
N ARG A 60 9.55 7.48 -11.71
CA ARG A 60 8.11 7.60 -12.06
C ARG A 60 7.34 6.29 -11.83
N ASP A 61 8.02 5.16 -11.95
CA ASP A 61 7.48 3.84 -11.67
C ASP A 61 7.17 3.55 -10.19
N GLU A 62 7.52 4.47 -9.27
CA GLU A 62 7.13 4.39 -7.87
C GLU A 62 5.62 4.56 -7.70
N ALA A 63 4.99 5.40 -8.53
CA ALA A 63 3.56 5.65 -8.51
C ALA A 63 2.74 4.39 -8.88
N ILE A 64 1.55 4.27 -8.30
CA ILE A 64 0.56 3.29 -8.71
C ILE A 64 0.03 3.68 -10.10
N CYS A 65 -0.11 2.71 -11.00
CA CYS A 65 -0.64 2.94 -12.32
C CYS A 65 -1.91 2.12 -12.58
N ASN A 66 -2.61 2.44 -13.68
CA ASN A 66 -3.85 1.75 -14.05
C ASN A 66 -3.69 0.24 -14.24
N SER A 67 -2.51 -0.24 -14.69
CA SER A 67 -2.26 -1.69 -14.81
C SER A 67 -2.19 -2.38 -13.45
N ASP A 68 -1.62 -1.71 -12.42
CA ASP A 68 -1.56 -2.25 -11.06
C ASP A 68 -2.98 -2.42 -10.49
N ILE A 69 -3.84 -1.42 -10.71
CA ILE A 69 -5.25 -1.46 -10.27
C ILE A 69 -6.04 -2.54 -11.01
N ARG A 70 -5.90 -2.65 -12.34
CA ARG A 70 -6.56 -3.72 -13.10
C ARG A 70 -6.12 -5.09 -12.61
N ASN A 71 -4.84 -5.27 -12.30
CA ASN A 71 -4.31 -6.51 -11.74
C ASN A 71 -4.94 -6.80 -10.37
N ALA A 72 -4.98 -5.80 -9.48
CA ALA A 72 -5.59 -5.93 -8.16
C ALA A 72 -7.07 -6.32 -8.23
N LEU A 73 -7.87 -5.64 -9.04
CA LEU A 73 -9.29 -5.92 -9.20
C LEU A 73 -9.53 -7.31 -9.80
N SER A 74 -8.73 -7.71 -10.80
CA SER A 74 -8.80 -9.05 -11.38
C SER A 74 -8.46 -10.15 -10.37
N ASN A 75 -7.44 -9.97 -9.54
CA ASN A 75 -7.06 -10.96 -8.53
C ASN A 75 -8.04 -10.98 -7.35
N LEU A 76 -8.55 -9.83 -6.93
CA LEU A 76 -9.60 -9.74 -5.91
C LEU A 76 -10.88 -10.47 -6.34
N SER A 77 -11.30 -10.34 -7.61
CA SER A 77 -12.51 -11.03 -8.11
C SER A 77 -12.41 -12.56 -8.01
N LYS A 78 -11.20 -13.13 -8.12
CA LYS A 78 -10.97 -14.58 -7.97
C LYS A 78 -11.18 -15.09 -6.53
N CYS A 79 -11.22 -14.20 -5.56
CA CYS A 79 -11.45 -14.52 -4.14
C CYS A 79 -12.65 -13.76 -3.56
N ASP A 80 -13.68 -13.51 -4.36
CA ASP A 80 -14.92 -12.80 -3.97
C ASP A 80 -14.66 -11.44 -3.33
N ASN A 81 -13.60 -10.76 -3.73
CA ASN A 81 -13.11 -9.50 -3.17
C ASN A 81 -12.80 -9.57 -1.67
N LYS A 82 -12.50 -10.76 -1.14
CA LYS A 82 -12.18 -10.99 0.28
C LYS A 82 -10.72 -11.34 0.45
N VAL A 83 -10.03 -10.57 1.28
CA VAL A 83 -8.66 -10.86 1.73
C VAL A 83 -8.59 -10.67 3.25
N ASP A 84 -7.60 -11.28 3.90
CA ASP A 84 -7.38 -11.05 5.32
C ASP A 84 -6.63 -9.74 5.54
N VAL A 85 -5.63 -9.48 4.71
CA VAL A 85 -4.72 -8.33 4.84
C VAL A 85 -4.62 -7.57 3.52
N VAL A 86 -4.61 -6.24 3.61
CA VAL A 86 -4.19 -5.36 2.51
C VAL A 86 -2.91 -4.66 2.92
N LEU A 87 -1.90 -4.71 2.05
CA LEU A 87 -0.63 -4.01 2.20
C LEU A 87 -0.49 -2.95 1.12
N THR A 88 -0.39 -1.69 1.52
CA THR A 88 -0.10 -0.56 0.62
C THR A 88 1.06 0.26 1.16
N HIS A 89 1.63 1.17 0.36
CA HIS A 89 2.52 2.19 0.90
C HIS A 89 1.71 3.39 1.37
N ILE A 90 0.86 3.95 0.51
CA ILE A 90 -0.04 5.05 0.90
C ILE A 90 -1.23 4.53 1.70
N PRO A 91 -1.68 5.27 2.72
CA PRO A 91 -2.89 4.92 3.45
C PRO A 91 -4.13 5.06 2.56
N PRO A 92 -5.17 4.23 2.77
CA PRO A 92 -6.43 4.41 2.07
C PRO A 92 -7.11 5.73 2.47
N SER A 93 -7.87 6.31 1.55
CA SER A 93 -8.47 7.64 1.73
C SER A 93 -9.38 7.72 2.95
N LYS A 94 -10.07 6.63 3.28
CA LYS A 94 -10.91 6.56 4.49
C LYS A 94 -10.09 6.68 5.77
N PHE A 95 -8.97 5.97 5.87
CA PHE A 95 -8.09 6.03 7.03
C PHE A 95 -7.44 7.42 7.18
N LYS A 96 -6.99 7.99 6.06
CA LYS A 96 -6.43 9.33 6.02
C LYS A 96 -7.40 10.39 6.58
N LYS A 97 -8.68 10.33 6.18
CA LYS A 97 -9.72 11.21 6.73
C LYS A 97 -9.94 11.03 8.23
N GLN A 98 -9.89 9.79 8.72
CA GLN A 98 -10.04 9.52 10.16
C GLN A 98 -8.86 10.09 10.95
N ILE A 99 -7.64 9.96 10.47
CA ILE A 99 -6.45 10.56 11.11
C ILE A 99 -6.61 12.08 11.22
N ILE A 100 -6.99 12.75 10.14
CA ILE A 100 -7.22 14.21 10.15
C ILE A 100 -8.31 14.58 11.17
N GLN A 101 -9.41 13.82 11.23
CA GLN A 101 -10.48 14.07 12.19
C GLN A 101 -10.01 13.92 13.64
N GLU A 102 -9.17 12.93 13.94
CA GLU A 102 -8.63 12.75 15.31
C GLU A 102 -7.78 13.95 15.73
N PHE A 103 -6.86 14.42 14.89
CA PHE A 103 -6.08 15.63 15.19
C PHE A 103 -6.99 16.85 15.42
N THR A 104 -7.98 17.06 14.56
CA THR A 104 -8.92 18.19 14.69
C THR A 104 -9.74 18.11 15.98
N GLN A 105 -10.19 16.91 16.38
CA GLN A 105 -10.98 16.72 17.61
C GLN A 105 -10.17 16.90 18.88
N CYS A 106 -8.88 16.56 18.85
CA CYS A 106 -7.97 16.79 19.98
C CYS A 106 -7.55 18.27 20.10
N GLY A 107 -7.95 19.14 19.17
CA GLY A 107 -7.53 20.53 19.13
C GLY A 107 -6.05 20.70 18.76
N GLU A 108 -5.46 19.68 18.16
CA GLU A 108 -4.07 19.67 17.70
C GLU A 108 -4.02 19.96 16.20
N ASP A 109 -3.05 20.77 15.79
CA ASP A 109 -2.73 20.92 14.38
C ASP A 109 -2.11 19.64 13.84
N THR A 110 -2.45 19.28 12.60
CA THR A 110 -1.78 18.16 11.93
C THR A 110 -0.27 18.40 11.93
N PRO A 111 0.53 17.45 12.43
CA PRO A 111 1.98 17.65 12.45
C PRO A 111 2.54 18.01 11.07
N LEU A 112 3.39 19.03 10.99
CA LEU A 112 3.96 19.57 9.75
C LEU A 112 4.61 18.51 8.85
N TYR A 113 5.17 17.44 9.44
CA TYR A 113 5.76 16.33 8.67
C TYR A 113 4.74 15.38 8.07
N ILE A 114 3.49 15.37 8.56
CA ILE A 114 2.40 14.55 8.03
C ILE A 114 1.61 15.30 6.97
N GLU A 115 1.42 16.61 7.11
CA GLU A 115 0.56 17.43 6.26
C GLU A 115 0.83 17.26 4.74
N PRO A 116 2.10 17.32 4.26
CA PRO A 116 2.39 17.10 2.84
C PRO A 116 1.99 15.70 2.35
N LYS A 117 2.04 14.70 3.24
CA LYS A 117 1.72 13.28 2.94
C LYS A 117 0.21 13.02 2.93
N LEU A 118 -0.58 13.98 3.41
CA LEU A 118 -2.04 13.94 3.35
C LEU A 118 -2.59 14.54 2.05
N ALA A 119 -1.75 15.12 1.20
CA ALA A 119 -2.16 15.62 -0.10
C ALA A 119 -2.74 14.49 -0.98
N ASN A 120 -3.77 14.80 -1.74
CA ASN A 120 -4.34 13.85 -2.69
C ASN A 120 -3.37 13.64 -3.86
N THR A 121 -3.06 12.38 -4.15
CA THR A 121 -2.19 11.99 -5.25
C THR A 121 -2.95 11.20 -6.30
N ALA A 122 -2.37 11.05 -7.50
CA ALA A 122 -2.95 10.23 -8.55
C ALA A 122 -2.99 8.75 -8.12
N SER A 123 -1.96 8.26 -7.40
CA SER A 123 -1.96 6.91 -6.83
C SER A 123 -3.10 6.70 -5.84
N GLU A 124 -3.41 7.70 -4.99
CA GLU A 124 -4.55 7.61 -4.07
C GLU A 124 -5.87 7.53 -4.81
N GLU A 125 -6.06 8.36 -5.84
CA GLU A 125 -7.30 8.31 -6.65
C GLU A 125 -7.48 6.93 -7.31
N LEU A 126 -6.39 6.34 -7.78
CA LEU A 126 -6.42 4.98 -8.33
C LEU A 126 -6.73 3.94 -7.24
N LEU A 127 -6.12 4.05 -6.06
CA LEU A 127 -6.34 3.13 -4.95
C LEU A 127 -7.81 3.12 -4.48
N LYS A 128 -8.53 4.23 -4.57
CA LYS A 128 -9.97 4.30 -4.25
C LYS A 128 -10.82 3.29 -5.02
N GLN A 129 -10.40 2.84 -6.20
CA GLN A 129 -11.12 1.80 -6.94
C GLN A 129 -11.06 0.46 -6.21
N VAL A 130 -9.93 0.14 -5.60
CA VAL A 130 -9.75 -1.07 -4.77
C VAL A 130 -10.49 -0.92 -3.45
N GLU A 131 -10.42 0.25 -2.79
CA GLU A 131 -11.13 0.53 -1.53
C GLU A 131 -12.64 0.28 -1.63
N LYS A 132 -13.24 0.57 -2.79
CA LYS A 132 -14.70 0.40 -3.00
C LYS A 132 -15.16 -1.04 -3.00
N VAL A 133 -14.31 -1.99 -3.36
CA VAL A 133 -14.70 -3.39 -3.58
C VAL A 133 -14.11 -4.35 -2.57
N VAL A 134 -12.93 -4.07 -2.03
CA VAL A 134 -12.19 -5.00 -1.18
C VAL A 134 -12.82 -5.12 0.21
N ARG A 135 -12.99 -6.37 0.66
CA ARG A 135 -13.38 -6.73 2.03
C ARG A 135 -12.18 -7.34 2.73
N PHE A 136 -11.79 -6.81 3.88
CA PHE A 136 -10.56 -7.17 4.57
C PHE A 136 -10.72 -7.12 6.10
N LYS A 137 -9.80 -7.78 6.82
CA LYS A 137 -9.73 -7.76 8.28
C LYS A 137 -8.83 -6.64 8.77
N CYS A 138 -7.63 -6.47 8.18
CA CYS A 138 -6.74 -5.37 8.47
C CYS A 138 -6.06 -4.82 7.22
N TRP A 139 -5.76 -3.52 7.27
CA TRP A 139 -5.08 -2.78 6.23
C TRP A 139 -3.85 -2.11 6.83
N PHE A 140 -2.68 -2.48 6.35
CA PHE A 140 -1.42 -1.87 6.76
C PHE A 140 -0.90 -0.94 5.68
N SER A 141 -0.46 0.23 6.09
CA SER A 141 0.17 1.22 5.22
C SER A 141 1.38 1.83 5.92
N GLY A 142 2.25 2.47 5.17
CA GLY A 142 3.33 3.32 5.65
C GLY A 142 3.08 4.78 5.32
N HIS A 143 4.08 5.43 4.68
CA HIS A 143 4.02 6.79 4.11
C HIS A 143 3.95 7.93 5.12
N LEU A 144 3.14 7.85 6.14
CA LEU A 144 2.92 8.94 7.11
C LEU A 144 4.08 9.12 8.09
N HIS A 145 5.04 8.19 8.15
CA HIS A 145 6.14 8.17 9.12
C HIS A 145 5.64 8.29 10.58
N THR A 146 4.56 7.61 10.88
CA THR A 146 3.98 7.52 12.21
C THR A 146 3.35 6.17 12.44
N ASP A 147 3.46 5.68 13.66
CA ASP A 147 2.81 4.46 14.11
C ASP A 147 1.47 4.82 14.74
N THR A 148 0.38 4.49 14.07
CA THR A 148 -0.97 4.71 14.58
C THR A 148 -1.94 3.67 14.03
N HIS A 149 -3.08 3.48 14.69
CA HIS A 149 -4.14 2.64 14.15
C HIS A 149 -5.52 3.17 14.52
N ILE A 150 -6.48 3.03 13.60
CA ILE A 150 -7.89 3.33 13.84
C ILE A 150 -8.71 2.14 13.34
N GLY A 151 -9.33 1.42 14.27
CA GLY A 151 -10.09 0.22 13.97
C GLY A 151 -9.25 -0.85 13.28
N LYS A 152 -9.50 -1.09 11.97
CA LYS A 152 -8.79 -2.09 11.17
C LYS A 152 -7.69 -1.52 10.27
N TYR A 153 -7.41 -0.24 10.37
CA TYR A 153 -6.37 0.45 9.59
C TYR A 153 -5.16 0.75 10.46
N TYR A 154 -3.97 0.50 9.92
CA TYR A 154 -2.68 0.67 10.59
C TYR A 154 -1.74 1.47 9.70
N SER A 155 -1.11 2.50 10.25
CA SER A 155 0.08 3.14 9.70
C SER A 155 1.28 2.66 10.50
N LEU A 156 2.32 2.18 9.83
CA LEU A 156 3.50 1.62 10.46
C LEU A 156 4.75 2.38 10.00
N TYR A 157 5.63 2.67 10.93
CA TYR A 157 6.90 3.32 10.68
C TYR A 157 8.06 2.60 11.41
N ASP A 158 8.06 2.58 12.73
CA ASP A 158 9.08 1.95 13.55
C ASP A 158 8.60 0.62 14.17
N TYR A 159 7.29 0.43 14.30
CA TYR A 159 6.75 -0.73 15.01
C TYR A 159 6.61 -1.97 14.13
N VAL A 160 6.83 -3.12 14.74
CA VAL A 160 6.53 -4.44 14.18
C VAL A 160 5.24 -4.95 14.81
N VAL A 161 4.23 -5.17 13.99
CA VAL A 161 2.92 -5.65 14.44
C VAL A 161 2.72 -7.11 13.98
N PRO A 162 2.49 -8.06 14.91
CA PRO A 162 2.16 -9.43 14.55
C PRO A 162 0.75 -9.49 13.94
N ILE A 163 0.61 -10.12 12.78
CA ILE A 163 -0.70 -10.34 12.14
C ILE A 163 -1.41 -11.49 12.86
N LYS A 164 -2.26 -11.14 13.83
CA LYS A 164 -3.14 -12.06 14.55
C LYS A 164 -4.56 -11.92 13.99
N ILE A 165 -4.90 -12.70 12.98
CA ILE A 165 -6.22 -12.71 12.31
C ILE A 165 -6.75 -14.13 12.13
#